data_626a6230d0e18f221e55a5a25085e373
#
_entry.id   626a6230d0e18f221e55a5a25085e373
#
_cell.length_a   1.000
_cell.length_b   1.000
_cell.length_c   1.000
_cell.angle_alpha   90.00
_cell.angle_beta   90.00
_cell.angle_gamma   90.00
#
_symmetry.space_group_name_H-M   'P 1'
#
loop_
_entity.id
_entity.type
_entity.pdbx_description
1 polymer ?
#
loop_
_entity_poly.entity_id
_entity_poly.type
_entity_poly.pdbx_seq_one_letter_code
_entity_poly.pdbx_strand_id
1 'polypeptide(L)' 'TNNVDFAGRMVYNEKNQEVFNFGKYKGRLVEEVLKQEPAYYSWMMNGDFPLNTKQKLTEIKLRGFNAK' A
#
# COMPACT_ATOMS: atom_id res chain seq x y z
N THR A 1 14.25 -7.58 6.77
CA THR A 1 12.83 -7.23 6.73
C THR A 1 12.65 -5.77 6.38
N ASN A 2 12.17 -5.53 5.19
CA ASN A 2 12.04 -4.19 4.65
C ASN A 2 10.58 -3.76 4.65
N ASN A 3 10.08 -3.41 5.83
CA ASN A 3 8.69 -2.99 5.95
C ASN A 3 8.51 -1.55 5.49
N VAL A 4 7.44 -1.31 4.75
CA VAL A 4 7.06 0.05 4.39
C VAL A 4 6.40 0.73 5.58
N ASP A 5 5.54 -0.02 6.28
CA ASP A 5 4.86 0.48 7.48
C ASP A 5 5.26 -0.35 8.69
N PHE A 6 4.97 0.17 9.87
CA PHE A 6 5.40 -0.50 11.10
C PHE A 6 4.73 -1.86 11.30
N ALA A 7 3.49 -2.00 10.85
CA ALA A 7 2.75 -3.25 11.03
C ALA A 7 3.15 -4.33 10.03
N GLY A 8 3.92 -3.96 8.99
CA GLY A 8 4.36 -4.92 7.99
C GLY A 8 3.27 -5.33 7.02
N ARG A 9 2.23 -4.53 6.89
CA ARG A 9 1.17 -4.79 5.89
C ARG A 9 1.64 -4.52 4.48
N MET A 10 2.65 -3.66 4.35
CA MET A 10 3.29 -3.38 3.08
C MET A 10 4.79 -3.51 3.28
N VAL A 11 5.47 -4.09 2.29
CA VAL A 11 6.91 -4.32 2.37
C VAL A 11 7.54 -3.94 1.04
N TYR A 12 8.87 -3.79 1.04
CA TYR A 12 9.61 -3.58 -0.19
C TYR A 12 10.01 -4.92 -0.79
N ASN A 13 9.86 -5.06 -2.09
CA ASN A 13 10.31 -6.25 -2.78
C ASN A 13 11.79 -6.13 -3.15
N GLU A 14 12.31 -7.09 -3.93
CA GLU A 14 13.72 -7.09 -4.30
C GLU A 14 14.11 -5.87 -5.13
N LYS A 15 13.14 -5.26 -5.80
CA LYS A 15 13.37 -4.07 -6.62
C LYS A 15 13.09 -2.79 -5.87
N ASN A 16 12.92 -2.86 -4.55
CA ASN A 16 12.64 -1.70 -3.71
C ASN A 16 11.30 -1.05 -4.02
N GLN A 17 10.35 -1.84 -4.50
CA GLN A 17 9.01 -1.36 -4.77
C GLN A 17 8.08 -1.76 -3.63
N GLU A 18 7.13 -0.89 -3.30
CA GLU A 18 6.15 -1.19 -2.25
C GLU A 18 5.14 -2.21 -2.75
N VAL A 19 5.00 -3.31 -2.02
CA VAL A 19 4.01 -4.35 -2.34
C VAL A 19 3.20 -4.66 -1.10
N PHE A 20 1.99 -5.14 -1.30
CA PHE A 20 1.18 -5.61 -0.19
C PHE A 20 1.77 -6.89 0.38
N ASN A 21 1.65 -7.06 1.70
CA ASN A 21 2.15 -8.23 2.37
C ASN A 21 1.05 -8.98 3.11
N PHE A 22 -0.20 -8.80 2.69
CA PHE A 22 -1.32 -9.49 3.31
C PHE A 22 -2.47 -9.59 2.32
N GLY A 23 -3.40 -10.49 2.63
CA GLY A 23 -4.65 -10.58 1.91
C GLY A 23 -4.52 -11.03 0.47
N LYS A 24 -5.54 -10.73 -0.30
CA LYS A 24 -5.63 -11.24 -1.67
C LYS A 24 -4.64 -10.60 -2.63
N TYR A 25 -4.09 -9.44 -2.24
CA TYR A 25 -3.13 -8.74 -3.11
C TYR A 25 -1.70 -8.89 -2.65
N LYS A 26 -1.42 -9.87 -1.78
CA LYS A 26 -0.06 -10.09 -1.30
C LYS A 26 0.89 -10.25 -2.48
N GLY A 27 1.98 -9.49 -2.47
CA GLY A 27 2.97 -9.53 -3.53
C GLY A 27 2.70 -8.60 -4.69
N ARG A 28 1.52 -7.96 -4.74
CA ARG A 28 1.19 -7.03 -5.80
C ARG A 28 1.66 -5.62 -5.44
N LEU A 29 2.05 -4.85 -6.45
CA LEU A 29 2.47 -3.47 -6.23
C LEU A 29 1.31 -2.66 -5.67
N VAL A 30 1.56 -1.95 -4.57
CA VAL A 30 0.52 -1.14 -3.92
C VAL A 30 -0.03 -0.11 -4.91
N GLU A 31 0.87 0.61 -5.59
CA GLU A 31 0.45 1.64 -6.53
C GLU A 31 -0.45 1.07 -7.62
N GLU A 32 -0.10 -0.09 -8.13
CA GLU A 32 -0.86 -0.73 -9.20
C GLU A 32 -2.25 -1.13 -8.73
N VAL A 33 -2.33 -1.72 -7.55
CA VAL A 33 -3.63 -2.14 -6.99
C VAL A 33 -4.52 -0.94 -6.78
N LEU A 34 -3.97 0.15 -6.25
CA LEU A 34 -4.78 1.34 -5.98
C LEU A 34 -5.29 1.99 -7.27
N LYS A 35 -4.56 1.83 -8.37
CA LYS A 35 -5.03 2.33 -9.66
C LYS A 35 -6.11 1.45 -10.26
N GLN A 36 -5.96 0.13 -10.11
CA GLN A 36 -6.93 -0.81 -10.68
C GLN A 36 -8.18 -0.93 -9.83
N GLU A 37 -8.04 -0.81 -8.52
CA GLU A 37 -9.17 -0.92 -7.60
C GLU A 37 -9.15 0.24 -6.61
N PRO A 38 -9.62 1.41 -7.03
CA PRO A 38 -9.65 2.56 -6.10
C PRO A 38 -10.43 2.28 -4.82
N ALA A 39 -11.43 1.42 -4.89
CA ALA A 39 -12.23 1.08 -3.71
C ALA A 39 -11.40 0.38 -2.64
N TYR A 40 -10.30 -0.26 -3.03
CA TYR A 40 -9.45 -0.93 -2.05
C TYR A 40 -8.80 0.07 -1.10
N TYR A 41 -8.41 1.24 -1.63
CA TYR A 41 -7.88 2.30 -0.80
C TYR A 41 -8.91 2.72 0.25
N SER A 42 -10.15 2.96 -0.17
CA SER A 42 -11.22 3.36 0.76
C SER A 42 -11.48 2.25 1.79
N TRP A 43 -11.46 1.00 1.35
CA TRP A 43 -11.67 -0.12 2.25
C TRP A 43 -10.61 -0.15 3.34
N MET A 44 -9.35 0.06 2.97
CA MET A 44 -8.27 0.08 3.96
C MET A 44 -8.35 1.29 4.87
N MET A 45 -8.68 2.46 4.31
CA MET A 45 -8.76 3.69 5.11
C MET A 45 -9.89 3.62 6.14
N ASN A 46 -10.96 2.90 5.82
CA ASN A 46 -12.09 2.73 6.74
C ASN A 46 -11.95 1.48 7.61
N GLY A 47 -10.94 0.67 7.35
CA GLY A 47 -10.74 -0.55 8.10
C GLY A 47 -9.96 -0.33 9.38
N ASP A 48 -9.76 -1.41 10.12
CA ASP A 48 -9.08 -1.37 11.41
C ASP A 48 -7.57 -1.58 11.21
N PHE A 49 -6.95 -0.66 10.48
CA PHE A 49 -5.51 -0.69 10.26
C PHE A 49 -4.84 0.40 11.07
N PRO A 50 -3.57 0.19 11.48
CA PRO A 50 -2.85 1.24 12.22
C PRO A 50 -2.76 2.54 11.42
N LEU A 51 -2.70 3.65 12.13
CA LEU A 51 -2.58 4.95 11.48
C LEU A 51 -1.36 5.03 10.58
N ASN A 52 -0.24 4.47 11.03
CA ASN A 52 0.99 4.48 10.22
C ASN A 52 0.77 3.80 8.89
N THR A 53 0.06 2.65 8.88
CA THR A 53 -0.24 1.95 7.64
C THR A 53 -1.06 2.83 6.71
N LYS A 54 -2.06 3.51 7.26
CA LYS A 54 -2.93 4.39 6.47
C LYS A 54 -2.15 5.58 5.92
N GLN A 55 -1.22 6.13 6.70
CA GLN A 55 -0.39 7.24 6.23
C GLN A 55 0.49 6.82 5.06
N LYS A 56 1.12 5.66 5.17
CA LYS A 56 1.96 5.17 4.08
C LYS A 56 1.16 4.87 2.83
N LEU A 57 -0.01 4.28 3.03
CA LEU A 57 -0.90 3.99 1.89
C LEU A 57 -1.29 5.27 1.17
N THR A 58 -1.62 6.32 1.92
CA THR A 58 -1.99 7.61 1.35
C THR A 58 -0.82 8.24 0.59
N GLU A 59 0.40 8.16 1.15
CA GLU A 59 1.58 8.68 0.48
C GLU A 59 1.79 8.01 -0.87
N ILE A 60 1.64 6.69 -0.92
CA ILE A 60 1.82 5.95 -2.16
C ILE A 60 0.75 6.34 -3.18
N LYS A 61 -0.49 6.47 -2.71
CA LYS A 61 -1.59 6.86 -3.60
C LYS A 61 -1.35 8.23 -4.22
N LEU A 62 -0.98 9.19 -3.39
CA LEU A 62 -0.77 10.55 -3.87
C LEU A 62 0.42 10.63 -4.82
N ARG A 63 1.49 9.91 -4.52
CA ARG A 63 2.66 9.86 -5.39
C ARG A 63 2.30 9.29 -6.74
N GLY A 64 1.48 8.26 -6.77
CA GLY A 64 1.04 7.67 -8.02
C GLY A 64 0.20 8.61 -8.85
N PHE A 65 -0.64 9.42 -8.21
CA PHE A 65 -1.44 10.42 -8.90
C PHE A 65 -0.59 11.52 -9.51
N ASN A 66 0.48 11.89 -8.82
CA ASN A 66 1.30 13.04 -9.21
C ASN A 66 2.47 12.68 -10.10
N ALA A 67 2.73 11.40 -10.28
CA ALA A 67 3.86 10.94 -11.09
C ALA A 67 3.42 10.82 -12.54
N LYS A 68 3.46 11.90 -13.23
CA LYS A 68 3.04 11.93 -14.63
C LYS A 68 4.23 12.00 -15.54
#